data_8694a86a6a63629d426c3ce1f019a9e0
#
_entry.id   8694a86a6a63629d426c3ce1f019a9e0
#
_cell.length_a   1.000
_cell.length_b   1.000
_cell.length_c   1.000
_cell.angle_alpha   90.00
_cell.angle_beta   90.00
_cell.angle_gamma   90.00
#
_symmetry.space_group_name_H-M   'P 1'
#
loop_
_entity.id
_entity.type
_entity.pdbx_description
1 polymer ?
#
loop_
_entity_poly.entity_id
_entity_poly.type
_entity_poly.pdbx_seq_one_letter_code
_entity_poly.pdbx_strand_id
1 'polypeptide(L)'
;MIDEQFRLEVLNWIASDPDPVTSALLSKWLTENNEIELRKSFNGFLEFGTAGLRGPVRPGPSGMNRAVVGRTAAGIAAFLISRGLSKVIIGRDARHGSLEFAQESAEIFSGAGLEVHLLPRELPTPVLAFAVNELKMDCGIMVTASHNPAIDNGYKVYLGGTIDGIVYRGSQIIAPVDSD
;
A
#
# COMPACT_ATOMS: atom_id res chain seq x y z
N MET A 1 31.30 6.82 -1.70
CA MET A 1 31.38 5.55 -2.47
C MET A 1 30.41 4.59 -1.80
N ILE A 2 29.50 4.00 -2.55
CA ILE A 2 28.51 3.06 -2.03
C ILE A 2 29.26 1.84 -1.46
N ASP A 3 29.03 1.53 -0.18
CA ASP A 3 29.63 0.35 0.44
C ASP A 3 29.01 -0.96 -0.11
N GLU A 4 29.76 -2.06 0.02
CA GLU A 4 29.39 -3.36 -0.55
C GLU A 4 28.08 -3.91 0.02
N GLN A 5 27.87 -3.77 1.33
CA GLN A 5 26.67 -4.26 2.00
C GLN A 5 25.43 -3.51 1.52
N PHE A 6 25.50 -2.19 1.44
CA PHE A 6 24.39 -1.38 0.93
C PHE A 6 24.11 -1.65 -0.56
N ARG A 7 25.18 -1.89 -1.35
CA ARG A 7 25.02 -2.29 -2.75
C ARG A 7 24.26 -3.59 -2.89
N LEU A 8 24.59 -4.58 -2.07
CA LEU A 8 23.87 -5.88 -2.07
C LEU A 8 22.40 -5.73 -1.66
N GLU A 9 22.10 -4.89 -0.68
CA GLU A 9 20.73 -4.58 -0.27
C GLU A 9 19.91 -4.03 -1.44
N VAL A 10 20.44 -3.05 -2.16
CA VAL A 10 19.78 -2.47 -3.34
C VAL A 10 19.60 -3.50 -4.44
N LEU A 11 20.60 -4.33 -4.73
CA LEU A 11 20.51 -5.39 -5.76
C LEU A 11 19.45 -6.44 -5.40
N ASN A 12 19.35 -6.83 -4.12
CA ASN A 12 18.35 -7.77 -3.66
C ASN A 12 16.92 -7.19 -3.80
N TRP A 13 16.77 -5.89 -3.52
CA TRP A 13 15.50 -5.22 -3.77
C TRP A 13 15.13 -5.21 -5.26
N ILE A 14 16.06 -4.81 -6.13
CA ILE A 14 15.87 -4.79 -7.59
C ILE A 14 15.42 -6.16 -8.09
N ALA A 15 16.03 -7.24 -7.61
CA ALA A 15 15.70 -8.61 -8.02
C ALA A 15 14.27 -9.05 -7.63
N SER A 16 13.68 -8.43 -6.61
CA SER A 16 12.34 -8.74 -6.10
C SER A 16 11.29 -7.66 -6.39
N ASP A 17 11.67 -6.57 -7.03
CA ASP A 17 10.77 -5.45 -7.36
C ASP A 17 9.86 -5.85 -8.52
N PRO A 18 8.51 -5.90 -8.33
CA PRO A 18 7.58 -6.26 -9.39
C PRO A 18 7.42 -5.19 -10.48
N ASP A 19 7.93 -3.97 -10.22
CA ASP A 19 7.80 -2.84 -11.14
C ASP A 19 9.10 -2.63 -11.94
N PRO A 20 9.09 -2.89 -13.26
CA PRO A 20 10.28 -2.70 -14.10
C PRO A 20 10.75 -1.24 -14.15
N VAL A 21 9.87 -0.26 -13.91
CA VAL A 21 10.23 1.17 -13.93
C VAL A 21 11.05 1.52 -12.69
N THR A 22 10.60 1.13 -11.51
CA THR A 22 11.33 1.37 -10.25
C THR A 22 12.63 0.57 -10.18
N SER A 23 12.61 -0.68 -10.64
CA SER A 23 13.78 -1.54 -10.76
C SER A 23 14.85 -0.96 -11.69
N ALA A 24 14.45 -0.47 -12.88
CA ALA A 24 15.36 0.19 -13.81
C ALA A 24 15.95 1.49 -13.25
N LEU A 25 15.15 2.27 -12.51
CA LEU A 25 15.60 3.51 -11.88
C LEU A 25 16.66 3.26 -10.79
N LEU A 26 16.45 2.26 -9.95
CA LEU A 26 17.45 1.85 -8.95
C LEU A 26 18.73 1.35 -9.61
N SER A 27 18.62 0.54 -10.67
CA SER A 27 19.77 0.05 -11.44
C SER A 27 20.57 1.20 -12.05
N LYS A 28 19.88 2.21 -12.59
CA LYS A 28 20.50 3.44 -13.09
C LYS A 28 21.27 4.17 -11.99
N TRP A 29 20.66 4.41 -10.83
CA TRP A 29 21.30 5.10 -9.71
C TRP A 29 22.51 4.33 -9.16
N LEU A 30 22.47 2.98 -9.17
CA LEU A 30 23.64 2.16 -8.83
C LEU A 30 24.78 2.36 -9.82
N THR A 31 24.49 2.38 -11.12
CA THR A 31 25.47 2.56 -12.19
C THR A 31 26.11 3.95 -12.15
N GLU A 32 25.29 4.97 -11.89
CA GLU A 32 25.72 6.36 -11.78
C GLU A 32 26.37 6.71 -10.44
N ASN A 33 26.45 5.75 -9.49
CA ASN A 33 26.85 5.97 -8.10
C ASN A 33 26.09 7.12 -7.42
N ASN A 34 24.78 7.25 -7.72
CA ASN A 34 23.92 8.27 -7.11
C ASN A 34 23.51 7.84 -5.68
N GLU A 35 24.48 7.90 -4.78
CA GLU A 35 24.32 7.48 -3.38
C GLU A 35 23.23 8.28 -2.67
N ILE A 36 23.02 9.54 -3.03
CA ILE A 36 22.01 10.41 -2.40
C ILE A 36 20.61 9.84 -2.62
N GLU A 37 20.24 9.54 -3.86
CA GLU A 37 18.88 9.02 -4.17
C GLU A 37 18.71 7.60 -3.68
N LEU A 38 19.75 6.77 -3.74
CA LEU A 38 19.71 5.42 -3.16
C LEU A 38 19.47 5.46 -1.64
N ARG A 39 20.23 6.26 -0.89
CA ARG A 39 20.03 6.36 0.56
C ARG A 39 18.67 6.94 0.95
N LYS A 40 18.13 7.88 0.18
CA LYS A 40 16.74 8.36 0.38
C LYS A 40 15.72 7.25 0.19
N SER A 41 15.94 6.33 -0.74
CA SER A 41 15.04 5.23 -1.07
C SER A 41 15.15 4.04 -0.10
N PHE A 42 16.26 3.94 0.62
CA PHE A 42 16.57 2.87 1.58
C PHE A 42 16.76 3.42 3.02
N ASN A 43 16.15 4.54 3.33
CA ASN A 43 16.16 5.10 4.69
C ASN A 43 15.05 4.47 5.56
N GLY A 44 15.20 3.19 5.86
CA GLY A 44 14.19 2.42 6.58
C GLY A 44 13.01 1.98 5.73
N PHE A 45 11.99 1.43 6.38
CA PHE A 45 10.74 1.03 5.75
C PHE A 45 9.68 2.12 5.94
N LEU A 46 8.76 2.19 4.97
CA LEU A 46 7.58 3.03 5.14
C LEU A 46 6.68 2.39 6.21
N GLU A 47 6.34 3.14 7.25
CA GLU A 47 5.59 2.63 8.39
C GLU A 47 4.11 3.06 8.34
N PHE A 48 3.24 2.21 8.90
CA PHE A 48 1.84 2.54 9.12
C PHE A 48 1.74 3.55 10.27
N GLY A 49 1.23 4.74 9.97
CA GLY A 49 0.89 5.74 10.99
C GLY A 49 -0.61 5.83 11.21
N THR A 50 -1.05 6.67 12.16
CA THR A 50 -2.47 6.90 12.48
C THR A 50 -3.33 7.33 11.27
N ALA A 51 -2.70 7.78 10.20
CA ALA A 51 -3.35 8.22 8.97
C ALA A 51 -3.18 7.22 7.80
N GLY A 52 -2.74 5.99 8.08
CA GLY A 52 -2.36 4.97 7.10
C GLY A 52 -0.90 5.09 6.67
N LEU A 53 -0.54 4.32 5.65
CA LEU A 53 0.77 4.38 5.02
C LEU A 53 0.83 5.61 4.10
N ARG A 54 1.85 6.45 4.19
CA ARG A 54 2.01 7.62 3.31
C ARG A 54 3.47 7.93 3.07
N GLY A 55 3.79 8.32 1.83
CA GLY A 55 5.13 8.78 1.48
C GLY A 55 5.25 9.16 0.02
N PRO A 56 6.43 9.64 -0.39
CA PRO A 56 6.70 9.98 -1.78
C PRO A 56 6.63 8.75 -2.67
N VAL A 57 6.10 8.93 -3.88
CA VAL A 57 6.13 7.87 -4.91
C VAL A 57 7.57 7.75 -5.41
N ARG A 58 8.26 6.70 -4.97
CA ARG A 58 9.66 6.42 -5.29
C ARG A 58 9.99 4.94 -5.14
N PRO A 59 11.07 4.44 -5.78
CA PRO A 59 11.54 3.07 -5.57
C PRO A 59 12.11 2.85 -4.18
N GLY A 60 12.26 1.59 -3.78
CA GLY A 60 12.85 1.19 -2.50
C GLY A 60 11.86 1.14 -1.35
N PRO A 61 12.31 0.65 -0.18
CA PRO A 61 11.43 0.35 0.97
C PRO A 61 10.85 1.58 1.66
N SER A 62 11.46 2.77 1.49
CA SER A 62 11.01 4.01 2.15
C SER A 62 10.02 4.84 1.34
N GLY A 63 9.56 4.33 0.17
CA GLY A 63 8.63 5.04 -0.70
C GLY A 63 7.36 4.26 -1.01
N MET A 64 6.35 4.98 -1.50
CA MET A 64 5.15 4.36 -2.08
C MET A 64 5.49 3.83 -3.48
N ASN A 65 5.41 2.52 -3.66
CA ASN A 65 5.63 1.81 -4.91
C ASN A 65 4.88 0.47 -4.90
N ARG A 66 4.84 -0.23 -6.04
CA ARG A 66 4.14 -1.50 -6.17
C ARG A 66 4.65 -2.58 -5.21
N ALA A 67 5.96 -2.66 -4.96
CA ALA A 67 6.53 -3.63 -4.02
C ALA A 67 6.05 -3.40 -2.57
N VAL A 68 6.01 -2.14 -2.12
CA VAL A 68 5.53 -1.79 -0.78
C VAL A 68 4.03 -1.99 -0.67
N VAL A 69 3.25 -1.54 -1.66
CA VAL A 69 1.79 -1.74 -1.71
C VAL A 69 1.45 -3.22 -1.73
N GLY A 70 2.15 -4.01 -2.55
CA GLY A 70 1.92 -5.44 -2.66
C GLY A 70 2.16 -6.18 -1.34
N ARG A 71 3.25 -5.87 -0.64
CA ARG A 71 3.53 -6.43 0.70
C ARG A 71 2.46 -6.05 1.72
N THR A 72 2.01 -4.79 1.68
CA THR A 72 0.94 -4.31 2.55
C THR A 72 -0.37 -5.02 2.27
N ALA A 73 -0.76 -5.15 0.99
CA ALA A 73 -1.97 -5.88 0.59
C ALA A 73 -1.92 -7.36 1.00
N ALA A 74 -0.77 -8.01 0.84
CA ALA A 74 -0.57 -9.40 1.27
C ALA A 74 -0.71 -9.56 2.79
N GLY A 75 -0.16 -8.65 3.58
CA GLY A 75 -0.33 -8.64 5.05
C GLY A 75 -1.79 -8.48 5.45
N ILE A 76 -2.51 -7.53 4.83
CA ILE A 76 -3.95 -7.33 5.07
C ILE A 76 -4.75 -8.56 4.63
N ALA A 77 -4.43 -9.20 3.50
CA ALA A 77 -5.09 -10.43 3.09
C ALA A 77 -4.93 -11.54 4.14
N ALA A 78 -3.72 -11.73 4.65
CA ALA A 78 -3.45 -12.72 5.70
C ALA A 78 -4.24 -12.41 6.99
N PHE A 79 -4.29 -11.14 7.40
CA PHE A 79 -5.09 -10.68 8.54
C PHE A 79 -6.58 -11.01 8.35
N LEU A 80 -7.17 -10.69 7.20
CA LEU A 80 -8.58 -10.95 6.91
C LEU A 80 -8.88 -12.45 6.91
N ILE A 81 -8.09 -13.24 6.20
CA ILE A 81 -8.26 -14.70 6.10
C ILE A 81 -8.17 -15.36 7.46
N SER A 82 -7.23 -14.98 8.32
CA SER A 82 -7.08 -15.52 9.66
C SER A 82 -8.31 -15.31 10.56
N ARG A 83 -9.15 -14.35 10.21
CA ARG A 83 -10.39 -14.01 10.92
C ARG A 83 -11.68 -14.46 10.19
N GLY A 84 -11.54 -15.23 9.11
CA GLY A 84 -12.66 -15.70 8.30
C GLY A 84 -13.37 -14.61 7.49
N LEU A 85 -12.69 -13.48 7.27
CA LEU A 85 -13.18 -12.36 6.48
C LEU A 85 -12.80 -12.55 5.02
N SER A 86 -13.64 -12.07 4.08
CA SER A 86 -13.48 -12.40 2.67
C SER A 86 -13.77 -11.30 1.67
N LYS A 87 -14.31 -10.16 2.10
CA LYS A 87 -14.81 -9.11 1.18
C LYS A 87 -14.02 -7.83 1.30
N VAL A 88 -13.42 -7.38 0.19
CA VAL A 88 -12.62 -6.17 0.13
C VAL A 88 -13.17 -5.23 -0.94
N ILE A 89 -13.30 -3.93 -0.61
CA ILE A 89 -13.59 -2.88 -1.58
C ILE A 89 -12.43 -1.90 -1.67
N ILE A 90 -12.02 -1.53 -2.88
CA ILE A 90 -10.88 -0.66 -3.12
C ILE A 90 -11.33 0.60 -3.84
N GLY A 91 -10.94 1.74 -3.31
CA GLY A 91 -11.10 3.05 -3.93
C GLY A 91 -9.75 3.74 -4.11
N ARG A 92 -9.73 4.75 -4.96
CA ARG A 92 -8.54 5.55 -5.23
C ARG A 92 -8.89 7.01 -5.52
N ASP A 93 -7.92 7.88 -5.34
CA ASP A 93 -7.94 9.25 -5.85
C ASP A 93 -7.24 9.34 -7.22
N ALA A 94 -6.98 10.56 -7.70
CA ALA A 94 -6.36 10.82 -9.00
C ALA A 94 -4.85 11.12 -8.90
N ARG A 95 -4.19 10.72 -7.81
CA ARG A 95 -2.73 10.92 -7.66
C ARG A 95 -1.95 9.98 -8.56
N HIS A 96 -0.69 10.36 -8.84
CA HIS A 96 0.25 9.48 -9.54
C HIS A 96 0.38 8.14 -8.80
N GLY A 97 0.29 7.04 -9.54
CA GLY A 97 0.38 5.69 -8.99
C GLY A 97 -0.92 5.15 -8.37
N SER A 98 -1.96 5.98 -8.16
CA SER A 98 -3.18 5.51 -7.47
C SER A 98 -3.91 4.41 -8.21
N LEU A 99 -3.95 4.45 -9.53
CA LEU A 99 -4.57 3.39 -10.35
C LEU A 99 -3.79 2.09 -10.24
N GLU A 100 -2.49 2.17 -10.45
CA GLU A 100 -1.57 1.02 -10.41
C GLU A 100 -1.58 0.35 -9.03
N PHE A 101 -1.56 1.14 -7.95
CA PHE A 101 -1.60 0.63 -6.59
C PHE A 101 -2.94 -0.02 -6.24
N ALA A 102 -4.06 0.53 -6.75
CA ALA A 102 -5.37 -0.07 -6.57
C ALA A 102 -5.50 -1.40 -7.33
N GLN A 103 -4.97 -1.47 -8.56
CA GLN A 103 -4.95 -2.70 -9.36
C GLN A 103 -4.07 -3.77 -8.74
N GLU A 104 -2.83 -3.44 -8.35
CA GLU A 104 -1.91 -4.34 -7.65
C GLU A 104 -2.57 -4.95 -6.41
N SER A 105 -3.21 -4.11 -5.60
CA SER A 105 -3.92 -4.57 -4.41
C SER A 105 -5.07 -5.52 -4.76
N ALA A 106 -5.84 -5.21 -5.80
CA ALA A 106 -6.96 -6.04 -6.23
C ALA A 106 -6.48 -7.43 -6.71
N GLU A 107 -5.40 -7.48 -7.46
CA GLU A 107 -4.79 -8.72 -7.93
C GLU A 107 -4.30 -9.59 -6.76
N ILE A 108 -3.66 -8.99 -5.77
CA ILE A 108 -3.15 -9.69 -4.58
C ILE A 108 -4.30 -10.22 -3.72
N PHE A 109 -5.31 -9.41 -3.43
CA PHE A 109 -6.47 -9.86 -2.66
C PHE A 109 -7.23 -10.97 -3.39
N SER A 110 -7.45 -10.83 -4.70
CA SER A 110 -8.10 -11.86 -5.51
C SER A 110 -7.27 -13.14 -5.57
N GLY A 111 -5.94 -13.02 -5.74
CA GLY A 111 -5.02 -14.15 -5.71
C GLY A 111 -4.99 -14.88 -4.36
N ALA A 112 -5.27 -14.18 -3.27
CA ALA A 112 -5.43 -14.76 -1.94
C ALA A 112 -6.82 -15.41 -1.71
N GLY A 113 -7.74 -15.34 -2.69
CA GLY A 113 -9.08 -15.94 -2.63
C GLY A 113 -10.15 -15.05 -2.02
N LEU A 114 -9.89 -13.74 -1.86
CA LEU A 114 -10.87 -12.79 -1.37
C LEU A 114 -11.78 -12.28 -2.50
N GLU A 115 -13.03 -11.94 -2.18
CA GLU A 115 -13.96 -11.24 -3.05
C GLU A 115 -13.57 -9.76 -3.13
N VAL A 116 -13.22 -9.27 -4.31
CA VAL A 116 -12.71 -7.90 -4.48
C VAL A 116 -13.62 -7.05 -5.35
N HIS A 117 -13.95 -5.88 -4.85
CA HIS A 117 -14.69 -4.85 -5.56
C HIS A 117 -13.81 -3.63 -5.78
N LEU A 118 -13.79 -3.10 -7.00
CA LEU A 118 -13.12 -1.83 -7.32
C LEU A 118 -14.17 -0.74 -7.52
N LEU A 119 -14.01 0.41 -6.87
CA LEU A 119 -14.81 1.58 -7.22
C LEU A 119 -14.49 2.00 -8.66
N PRO A 120 -15.52 2.39 -9.46
CA PRO A 120 -15.39 2.47 -10.92
C PRO A 120 -14.51 3.63 -11.41
N ARG A 121 -14.21 4.58 -10.54
CA ARG A 121 -13.43 5.79 -10.87
C ARG A 121 -12.80 6.40 -9.61
N GLU A 122 -12.11 7.52 -9.79
CA GLU A 122 -11.63 8.36 -8.70
C GLU A 122 -12.82 8.90 -7.88
N LEU A 123 -12.84 8.56 -6.60
CA LEU A 123 -13.89 8.97 -5.67
C LEU A 123 -13.27 9.42 -4.35
N PRO A 124 -13.91 10.34 -3.63
CA PRO A 124 -13.37 10.80 -2.35
C PRO A 124 -13.49 9.72 -1.27
N THR A 125 -12.56 9.75 -0.32
CA THR A 125 -12.49 8.81 0.81
C THR A 125 -13.81 8.53 1.52
N PRO A 126 -14.70 9.52 1.80
CA PRO A 126 -15.99 9.25 2.44
C PRO A 126 -16.89 8.30 1.66
N VAL A 127 -16.78 8.28 0.33
CA VAL A 127 -17.57 7.34 -0.51
C VAL A 127 -17.12 5.90 -0.28
N LEU A 128 -15.82 5.67 -0.15
CA LEU A 128 -15.30 4.34 0.19
C LEU A 128 -15.77 3.91 1.58
N ALA A 129 -15.62 4.76 2.60
CA ALA A 129 -16.04 4.45 3.97
C ALA A 129 -17.54 4.14 4.05
N PHE A 130 -18.37 4.89 3.33
CA PHE A 130 -19.80 4.63 3.17
C PHE A 130 -20.04 3.26 2.48
N ALA A 131 -19.33 2.99 1.39
CA ALA A 131 -19.48 1.74 0.63
C ALA A 131 -19.10 0.51 1.45
N VAL A 132 -18.07 0.59 2.30
CA VAL A 132 -17.71 -0.49 3.23
C VAL A 132 -18.90 -0.89 4.09
N ASN A 133 -19.59 0.09 4.67
CA ASN A 133 -20.75 -0.17 5.53
C ASN A 133 -21.99 -0.60 4.73
N GLU A 134 -22.32 0.09 3.67
CA GLU A 134 -23.54 -0.11 2.89
C GLU A 134 -23.53 -1.46 2.15
N LEU A 135 -22.41 -1.82 1.57
CA LEU A 135 -22.23 -3.08 0.83
C LEU A 135 -21.79 -4.25 1.72
N LYS A 136 -21.71 -4.03 3.04
CA LYS A 136 -21.30 -5.03 4.04
C LYS A 136 -19.98 -5.68 3.67
N MET A 137 -19.00 -4.85 3.33
CA MET A 137 -17.63 -5.27 3.08
C MET A 137 -16.88 -5.43 4.41
N ASP A 138 -15.96 -6.38 4.48
CA ASP A 138 -15.14 -6.62 5.66
C ASP A 138 -13.99 -5.62 5.76
N CYS A 139 -13.47 -5.21 4.58
CA CYS A 139 -12.36 -4.27 4.49
C CYS A 139 -12.55 -3.29 3.33
N GLY A 140 -12.10 -2.07 3.55
CA GLY A 140 -11.99 -1.05 2.51
C GLY A 140 -10.58 -0.53 2.40
N ILE A 141 -10.08 -0.42 1.20
CA ILE A 141 -8.77 0.17 0.90
C ILE A 141 -8.97 1.47 0.16
N MET A 142 -8.37 2.55 0.66
CA MET A 142 -8.35 3.83 -0.06
C MET A 142 -6.92 4.22 -0.41
N VAL A 143 -6.63 4.21 -1.69
CA VAL A 143 -5.33 4.65 -2.22
C VAL A 143 -5.35 6.17 -2.35
N THR A 144 -4.74 6.85 -1.39
CA THR A 144 -4.70 8.33 -1.30
C THR A 144 -3.71 8.80 -0.25
N ALA A 145 -3.06 9.92 -0.47
CA ALA A 145 -2.30 10.63 0.55
C ALA A 145 -3.05 11.83 1.15
N SER A 146 -4.37 11.95 0.90
CA SER A 146 -5.22 13.02 1.47
C SER A 146 -4.76 14.43 1.08
N HIS A 147 -4.14 15.17 2.00
CA HIS A 147 -3.65 16.55 1.84
C HIS A 147 -2.12 16.65 1.71
N ASN A 148 -1.42 15.53 1.63
CA ASN A 148 0.02 15.54 1.40
C ASN A 148 0.37 16.17 0.03
N PRO A 149 1.63 16.59 -0.19
CA PRO A 149 2.10 17.07 -1.49
C PRO A 149 1.74 16.12 -2.65
N ALA A 150 1.67 16.67 -3.87
CA ALA A 150 1.26 15.91 -5.06
C ALA A 150 2.19 14.73 -5.41
N ILE A 151 3.44 14.80 -4.96
CA ILE A 151 4.44 13.73 -5.14
C ILE A 151 4.21 12.53 -4.22
N ASP A 152 3.41 12.68 -3.16
CA ASP A 152 3.10 11.60 -2.24
C ASP A 152 1.91 10.79 -2.70
N ASN A 153 1.88 9.53 -2.30
CA ASN A 153 0.69 8.70 -2.31
C ASN A 153 0.57 7.98 -0.96
N GLY A 154 -0.51 7.23 -0.77
CA GLY A 154 -0.73 6.54 0.49
C GLY A 154 -1.78 5.44 0.40
N TYR A 155 -1.93 4.74 1.51
CA TYR A 155 -2.76 3.56 1.62
C TYR A 155 -3.49 3.58 2.96
N LYS A 156 -4.80 3.73 2.94
CA LYS A 156 -5.65 3.73 4.14
C LYS A 156 -6.49 2.48 4.18
N VAL A 157 -6.63 1.91 5.35
CA VAL A 157 -7.42 0.70 5.60
C VAL A 157 -8.63 1.05 6.47
N TYR A 158 -9.78 0.56 6.07
CA TYR A 158 -11.07 0.70 6.76
C TYR A 158 -11.62 -0.68 7.06
N LEU A 159 -12.23 -0.86 8.21
CA LEU A 159 -12.86 -2.12 8.58
C LEU A 159 -14.37 -1.98 8.63
N GLY A 160 -15.06 -3.05 8.27
CA GLY A 160 -16.50 -3.20 8.35
C GLY A 160 -16.90 -4.48 9.08
N GLY A 161 -18.18 -4.62 9.39
CA GLY A 161 -18.68 -5.79 10.08
C GLY A 161 -18.24 -5.92 11.54
N THR A 162 -18.13 -7.15 12.02
CA THR A 162 -17.70 -7.44 13.39
C THR A 162 -16.42 -8.25 13.36
N ILE A 163 -15.36 -7.72 13.94
CA ILE A 163 -14.02 -8.32 13.99
C ILE A 163 -13.60 -8.39 15.47
N ASP A 164 -13.28 -9.58 15.95
CA ASP A 164 -12.86 -9.84 17.35
C ASP A 164 -13.86 -9.25 18.38
N GLY A 165 -15.16 -9.29 18.06
CA GLY A 165 -16.23 -8.77 18.92
C GLY A 165 -16.46 -7.26 18.83
N ILE A 166 -15.67 -6.53 18.03
CA ILE A 166 -15.81 -5.08 17.82
C ILE A 166 -16.57 -4.83 16.51
N VAL A 167 -17.58 -3.95 16.58
CA VAL A 167 -18.37 -3.55 15.40
C VAL A 167 -17.71 -2.37 14.69
N TYR A 168 -17.29 -2.58 13.45
CA TYR A 168 -16.76 -1.57 12.54
C TYR A 168 -17.81 -1.15 11.51
N ARG A 169 -17.87 0.12 11.19
CA ARG A 169 -18.85 0.70 10.25
C ARG A 169 -18.16 1.54 9.17
N GLY A 170 -17.12 1.00 8.56
CA GLY A 170 -16.28 1.76 7.64
C GLY A 170 -15.33 2.70 8.39
N SER A 171 -14.87 2.29 9.57
CA SER A 171 -13.90 3.06 10.37
C SER A 171 -12.48 2.78 9.89
N GLN A 172 -11.65 3.84 9.78
CA GLN A 172 -10.24 3.67 9.52
C GLN A 172 -9.57 2.92 10.68
N ILE A 173 -8.63 2.03 10.36
CA ILE A 173 -7.86 1.32 11.40
C ILE A 173 -6.99 2.32 12.18
N ILE A 174 -6.88 2.03 13.47
CA ILE A 174 -6.01 2.74 14.42
C ILE A 174 -5.37 1.69 15.34
N ALA A 175 -4.40 2.10 16.14
CA ALA A 175 -3.79 1.24 17.14
C ALA A 175 -4.87 0.55 18.02
N PRO A 176 -4.73 -0.74 18.38
CA PRO A 176 -3.59 -1.62 18.08
C PRO A 176 -3.68 -2.38 16.74
N VAL A 177 -4.79 -2.30 16.02
CA VAL A 177 -5.07 -3.09 14.80
C VAL A 177 -4.07 -2.80 13.67
N ASP A 178 -3.47 -1.61 13.65
CA ASP A 178 -2.44 -1.21 12.69
C ASP A 178 -1.05 -1.84 12.97
N SER A 179 -0.92 -2.53 14.10
CA SER A 179 0.32 -3.20 14.51
C SER A 179 0.29 -4.72 14.32
N ASP A 180 -0.88 -5.30 14.00
CA ASP A 180 -1.06 -6.72 13.71
C ASP A 180 -0.66 -7.05 12.26
#